data_6b492f61efd84ac76fa578dab2534c18
#
_entry.id   6b492f61efd84ac76fa578dab2534c18
#
_cell.length_a   1.000
_cell.length_b   1.000
_cell.length_c   1.000
_cell.angle_alpha   90.00
_cell.angle_beta   90.00
_cell.angle_gamma   90.00
#
_symmetry.space_group_name_H-M   'P 1'
#
loop_
_entity.id
_entity.type
_entity.pdbx_description
1 polymer ?
#
loop_
_entity_poly.entity_id
_entity_poly.type
_entity_poly.pdbx_seq_one_letter_code
_entity_poly.pdbx_strand_id
1 'polypeptide(L)'
;MFGTVKRIIDWCGSFKKNLYIGFVFSFFSGWFAAMPVIWAAYTIGKLVECEGQGKTISADWIGKSIVIQLLFIFLRFLFDYLRARFQESISYELIARDRLAVGDALKRVSLGYFQNMNTGTILNSITTGLHTLEGMGIRMIDNFVGGYLNFICILLWLTCVNWRVGLIAVTGAAVSLIFLFIISKYSTRNAPILAAANKELTGATLEYARGLSVVKSFGKAGASMESMKKACRDSRDINLKIEWGYIPYNALHLLALKTASVCIVIAAFYLGFSGQLDFTYMMFVILLSFHVFGSLEPIADCAHVLAVIDDALEHLDELTKECFIDADGQQIEIAHYDIEFQNVDFSYGEGKERRQVLHNVNLKIPEYSVTAIVGPSGSGKSTICNLIARFYDADSGSVRVGGHDVKEFTCDSLLSNISMVFQNVYLFHDTVRNNICFGKPDATEAEMVEAAKKACCHDFIMALPEGYDTVIGEGGGSLSGGEKQRISIARAILKDAPIIILDEATASVDPENEHLIQTAISELTKGKTIVTIAHRLATIEQADQILVVDDGQIVQRGTHRELVAVPGKYKDFVDIRSQSEGWKIG
;
A
#
# COMPACT_ATOMS: atom_id res chain seq x y z
N MET A 1 12.79 -13.24 15.30
CA MET A 1 11.51 -13.55 15.96
C MET A 1 11.19 -12.59 17.11
N PHE A 2 11.92 -12.58 18.27
CA PHE A 2 11.58 -11.65 19.36
C PHE A 2 11.66 -10.18 18.97
N GLY A 3 12.63 -9.80 18.12
CA GLY A 3 12.71 -8.45 17.56
C GLY A 3 11.49 -8.09 16.73
N THR A 4 11.07 -8.98 15.86
CA THR A 4 9.88 -8.82 15.01
C THR A 4 8.61 -8.73 15.84
N VAL A 5 8.45 -9.61 16.87
CA VAL A 5 7.31 -9.53 17.80
C VAL A 5 7.29 -8.17 18.51
N LYS A 6 8.44 -7.66 18.97
CA LYS A 6 8.54 -6.32 19.57
C LYS A 6 8.12 -5.24 18.58
N ARG A 7 8.60 -5.31 17.31
CA ARG A 7 8.24 -4.35 16.25
C ARG A 7 6.74 -4.33 15.98
N ILE A 8 6.09 -5.51 15.93
CA ILE A 8 4.63 -5.58 15.75
C ILE A 8 3.89 -5.03 16.99
N ILE A 9 4.39 -5.28 18.21
CA ILE A 9 3.83 -4.66 19.43
C ILE A 9 3.99 -3.14 19.36
N ASP A 10 5.12 -2.63 18.87
CA ASP A 10 5.35 -1.20 18.70
C ASP A 10 4.43 -0.59 17.62
N TRP A 11 4.20 -1.31 16.52
CA TRP A 11 3.24 -0.96 15.49
C TRP A 11 1.79 -0.81 16.02
N CYS A 12 1.39 -1.58 17.06
CA CYS A 12 0.08 -1.45 17.69
C CYS A 12 -0.18 -0.05 18.31
N GLY A 13 0.84 0.75 18.56
CA GLY A 13 0.72 2.14 19.02
C GLY A 13 -0.24 2.29 20.21
N SER A 14 -1.33 3.03 20.03
CA SER A 14 -2.37 3.28 21.06
C SER A 14 -3.10 2.02 21.52
N PHE A 15 -3.13 0.96 20.71
CA PHE A 15 -3.83 -0.30 21.03
C PHE A 15 -2.99 -1.28 21.84
N LYS A 16 -1.73 -0.96 22.20
CA LYS A 16 -0.87 -1.82 23.04
C LYS A 16 -1.56 -2.29 24.31
N LYS A 17 -2.33 -1.41 24.97
CA LYS A 17 -3.07 -1.75 26.19
C LYS A 17 -4.05 -2.91 25.98
N ASN A 18 -4.81 -2.87 24.87
CA ASN A 18 -5.77 -3.91 24.55
C ASN A 18 -5.06 -5.23 24.21
N LEU A 19 -3.92 -5.15 23.52
CA LEU A 19 -3.07 -6.32 23.22
C LEU A 19 -2.59 -7.02 24.50
N TYR A 20 -2.07 -6.25 25.48
CA TYR A 20 -1.63 -6.81 26.77
C TYR A 20 -2.78 -7.41 27.60
N ILE A 21 -3.95 -6.77 27.60
CA ILE A 21 -5.15 -7.34 28.23
C ILE A 21 -5.52 -8.67 27.58
N GLY A 22 -5.42 -8.76 26.25
CA GLY A 22 -5.63 -10.01 25.52
C GLY A 22 -4.63 -11.10 25.93
N PHE A 23 -3.35 -10.79 26.15
CA PHE A 23 -2.37 -11.76 26.64
C PHE A 23 -2.71 -12.28 28.04
N VAL A 24 -3.27 -11.44 28.91
CA VAL A 24 -3.75 -11.89 30.23
C VAL A 24 -4.91 -12.89 30.06
N PHE A 25 -5.84 -12.62 29.16
CA PHE A 25 -6.93 -13.56 28.86
C PHE A 25 -6.42 -14.84 28.18
N SER A 26 -5.43 -14.73 27.29
CA SER A 26 -4.75 -15.89 26.70
C SER A 26 -4.12 -16.80 27.76
N PHE A 27 -3.47 -16.21 28.77
CA PHE A 27 -2.93 -16.96 29.91
C PHE A 27 -4.03 -17.74 30.65
N PHE A 28 -5.15 -17.08 31.01
CA PHE A 28 -6.25 -17.76 31.68
C PHE A 28 -6.92 -18.80 30.80
N SER A 29 -7.09 -18.55 29.49
CA SER A 29 -7.59 -19.55 28.55
C SER A 29 -6.70 -20.80 28.52
N GLY A 30 -5.37 -20.62 28.44
CA GLY A 30 -4.40 -21.71 28.51
C GLY A 30 -4.43 -22.46 29.85
N TRP A 31 -4.60 -21.73 30.96
CA TRP A 31 -4.74 -22.33 32.28
C TRP A 31 -5.96 -23.24 32.35
N PHE A 32 -7.13 -22.75 31.91
CA PHE A 32 -8.36 -23.53 31.90
C PHE A 32 -8.37 -24.62 30.82
N ALA A 33 -7.52 -24.55 29.79
CA ALA A 33 -7.35 -25.62 28.82
C ALA A 33 -6.73 -26.91 29.43
N ALA A 34 -5.86 -26.77 30.47
CA ALA A 34 -5.27 -27.88 31.16
C ALA A 34 -6.20 -28.51 32.23
N MET A 35 -7.13 -27.72 32.79
CA MET A 35 -7.99 -28.17 33.90
C MET A 35 -8.85 -29.39 33.60
N PRO A 36 -9.48 -29.56 32.41
CA PRO A 36 -10.20 -30.78 32.07
C PRO A 36 -9.32 -32.05 32.12
N VAL A 37 -8.08 -31.94 31.66
CA VAL A 37 -7.10 -33.07 31.68
C VAL A 37 -6.71 -33.41 33.10
N ILE A 38 -6.47 -32.39 33.93
CA ILE A 38 -6.14 -32.55 35.35
C ILE A 38 -7.27 -33.23 36.11
N TRP A 39 -8.50 -32.76 35.85
CA TRP A 39 -9.71 -33.33 36.49
C TRP A 39 -9.98 -34.75 36.02
N ALA A 40 -9.72 -35.07 34.75
CA ALA A 40 -9.83 -36.44 34.23
C ALA A 40 -8.85 -37.39 34.92
N ALA A 41 -7.58 -36.98 35.09
CA ALA A 41 -6.55 -37.76 35.83
C ALA A 41 -6.99 -38.01 37.26
N TYR A 42 -7.49 -36.98 37.95
CA TYR A 42 -8.02 -37.11 39.33
C TYR A 42 -9.19 -38.08 39.41
N THR A 43 -10.12 -38.03 38.44
CA THR A 43 -11.27 -38.89 38.34
C THR A 43 -10.87 -40.36 38.15
N ILE A 44 -9.90 -40.61 37.25
CA ILE A 44 -9.36 -41.96 37.00
C ILE A 44 -8.69 -42.49 38.27
N GLY A 45 -7.86 -41.67 38.94
CA GLY A 45 -7.19 -42.05 40.19
C GLY A 45 -8.19 -42.47 41.26
N LYS A 46 -9.26 -41.68 41.43
CA LYS A 46 -10.31 -41.99 42.42
C LYS A 46 -11.10 -43.22 42.08
N LEU A 47 -11.35 -43.50 40.77
CA LEU A 47 -11.95 -44.75 40.30
C LEU A 47 -11.13 -45.96 40.72
N VAL A 48 -9.83 -45.95 40.48
CA VAL A 48 -8.91 -47.03 40.82
C VAL A 48 -8.82 -47.25 42.32
N GLU A 49 -8.79 -46.15 43.11
CA GLU A 49 -8.78 -46.22 44.56
C GLU A 49 -10.08 -46.86 45.11
N CYS A 50 -11.24 -46.46 44.61
CA CYS A 50 -12.50 -47.02 45.02
C CYS A 50 -12.63 -48.50 44.65
N GLU A 51 -12.18 -48.90 43.46
CA GLU A 51 -12.14 -50.30 43.05
C GLU A 51 -11.23 -51.14 43.97
N GLY A 52 -10.04 -50.64 44.29
CA GLY A 52 -9.13 -51.30 45.22
C GLY A 52 -9.67 -51.45 46.66
N GLN A 53 -10.64 -50.60 47.07
CA GLN A 53 -11.32 -50.66 48.36
C GLN A 53 -12.67 -51.37 48.29
N GLY A 54 -13.07 -51.90 47.15
CA GLY A 54 -14.38 -52.54 46.94
C GLY A 54 -15.58 -51.60 47.09
N LYS A 55 -15.35 -50.28 46.96
CA LYS A 55 -16.41 -49.25 47.04
C LYS A 55 -16.91 -48.86 45.68
N THR A 56 -18.21 -48.68 45.55
CA THR A 56 -18.83 -48.12 44.31
C THR A 56 -18.84 -46.62 44.36
N ILE A 57 -18.61 -45.96 43.19
CA ILE A 57 -18.72 -44.51 43.06
C ILE A 57 -20.20 -44.12 43.05
N SER A 58 -20.58 -43.13 43.85
CA SER A 58 -21.93 -42.63 43.89
C SER A 58 -22.32 -41.85 42.60
N ALA A 59 -23.58 -41.98 42.15
CA ALA A 59 -24.09 -41.24 40.99
C ALA A 59 -24.00 -39.70 41.22
N ASP A 60 -24.14 -39.26 42.47
CA ASP A 60 -23.97 -37.82 42.85
C ASP A 60 -22.53 -37.33 42.57
N TRP A 61 -21.53 -38.13 42.84
CA TRP A 61 -20.14 -37.76 42.56
C TRP A 61 -19.87 -37.70 41.05
N ILE A 62 -20.44 -38.61 40.26
CA ILE A 62 -20.34 -38.57 38.81
C ILE A 62 -21.01 -37.31 38.26
N GLY A 63 -22.20 -36.95 38.74
CA GLY A 63 -22.90 -35.72 38.35
C GLY A 63 -22.05 -34.47 38.67
N LYS A 64 -21.47 -34.37 39.89
CA LYS A 64 -20.60 -33.26 40.27
C LYS A 64 -19.35 -33.18 39.40
N SER A 65 -18.76 -34.31 39.04
CA SER A 65 -17.58 -34.36 38.17
C SER A 65 -17.90 -33.82 36.76
N ILE A 66 -19.03 -34.19 36.19
CA ILE A 66 -19.51 -33.68 34.89
C ILE A 66 -19.70 -32.16 34.97
N VAL A 67 -20.36 -31.67 36.00
CA VAL A 67 -20.61 -30.20 36.16
C VAL A 67 -19.29 -29.44 36.26
N ILE A 68 -18.32 -29.93 37.02
CA ILE A 68 -17.01 -29.30 37.16
C ILE A 68 -16.27 -29.29 35.81
N GLN A 69 -16.33 -30.37 35.06
CA GLN A 69 -15.73 -30.48 33.73
C GLN A 69 -16.34 -29.44 32.74
N LEU A 70 -17.67 -29.36 32.73
CA LEU A 70 -18.40 -28.39 31.92
C LEU A 70 -18.07 -26.94 32.32
N LEU A 71 -17.90 -26.68 33.64
CA LEU A 71 -17.48 -25.37 34.11
C LEU A 71 -16.09 -24.97 33.59
N PHE A 72 -15.11 -25.89 33.64
CA PHE A 72 -13.77 -25.62 33.10
C PHE A 72 -13.80 -25.35 31.58
N ILE A 73 -14.57 -26.12 30.83
CA ILE A 73 -14.77 -25.89 29.40
C ILE A 73 -15.39 -24.52 29.16
N PHE A 74 -16.45 -24.18 29.90
CA PHE A 74 -17.11 -22.86 29.80
C PHE A 74 -16.15 -21.71 30.09
N LEU A 75 -15.38 -21.80 31.19
CA LEU A 75 -14.40 -20.75 31.55
C LEU A 75 -13.32 -20.60 30.47
N ARG A 76 -12.80 -21.70 29.91
CA ARG A 76 -11.89 -21.66 28.78
C ARG A 76 -12.46 -20.87 27.61
N PHE A 77 -13.67 -21.19 27.17
CA PHE A 77 -14.32 -20.49 26.06
C PHE A 77 -14.63 -19.04 26.38
N LEU A 78 -15.00 -18.71 27.63
CA LEU A 78 -15.21 -17.34 28.06
C LEU A 78 -13.92 -16.50 27.94
N PHE A 79 -12.80 -17.03 28.45
CA PHE A 79 -11.52 -16.32 28.35
C PHE A 79 -11.01 -16.24 26.92
N ASP A 80 -11.24 -17.24 26.09
CA ASP A 80 -10.89 -17.22 24.66
C ASP A 80 -11.73 -16.21 23.89
N TYR A 81 -13.03 -16.09 24.19
CA TYR A 81 -13.90 -15.05 23.66
C TYR A 81 -13.44 -13.64 24.06
N LEU A 82 -13.08 -13.44 25.34
CA LEU A 82 -12.58 -12.14 25.80
C LEU A 82 -11.26 -11.78 25.13
N ARG A 83 -10.34 -12.75 24.99
CA ARG A 83 -9.10 -12.59 24.24
C ARG A 83 -9.37 -12.12 22.81
N ALA A 84 -10.20 -12.85 22.06
CA ALA A 84 -10.53 -12.52 20.68
C ALA A 84 -11.15 -11.12 20.57
N ARG A 85 -12.06 -10.75 21.46
CA ARG A 85 -12.68 -9.43 21.48
C ARG A 85 -11.69 -8.28 21.64
N PHE A 86 -10.63 -8.45 22.44
CA PHE A 86 -9.63 -7.41 22.69
C PHE A 86 -8.50 -7.39 21.67
N GLN A 87 -8.20 -8.50 21.00
CA GLN A 87 -7.06 -8.61 20.10
C GLN A 87 -7.41 -8.60 18.61
N GLU A 88 -8.43 -9.36 18.19
CA GLU A 88 -8.69 -9.54 16.76
C GLU A 88 -9.14 -8.26 16.04
N SER A 89 -9.86 -7.35 16.73
CA SER A 89 -10.27 -6.08 16.14
C SER A 89 -9.11 -5.11 15.88
N ILE A 90 -7.98 -5.27 16.59
CA ILE A 90 -6.84 -4.34 16.51
C ILE A 90 -6.26 -4.32 15.08
N SER A 91 -6.13 -5.49 14.43
CA SER A 91 -5.58 -5.57 13.08
C SER A 91 -6.34 -4.70 12.08
N TYR A 92 -7.67 -4.77 12.10
CA TYR A 92 -8.51 -4.03 11.17
C TYR A 92 -8.40 -2.52 11.35
N GLU A 93 -8.39 -2.05 12.59
CA GLU A 93 -8.23 -0.63 12.94
C GLU A 93 -6.86 -0.09 12.50
N LEU A 94 -5.80 -0.86 12.77
CA LEU A 94 -4.45 -0.47 12.40
C LEU A 94 -4.27 -0.40 10.87
N ILE A 95 -4.76 -1.40 10.16
CA ILE A 95 -4.63 -1.45 8.71
C ILE A 95 -5.47 -0.36 8.02
N ALA A 96 -6.66 -0.06 8.54
CA ALA A 96 -7.44 1.08 8.04
C ALA A 96 -6.66 2.39 8.20
N ARG A 97 -6.06 2.62 9.39
CA ARG A 97 -5.19 3.77 9.65
C ARG A 97 -3.99 3.82 8.68
N ASP A 98 -3.32 2.70 8.50
CA ASP A 98 -2.09 2.65 7.71
C ASP A 98 -2.36 2.78 6.21
N ARG A 99 -3.49 2.23 5.70
CA ARG A 99 -3.94 2.46 4.32
C ARG A 99 -4.21 3.94 4.05
N LEU A 100 -4.85 4.64 5.00
CA LEU A 100 -5.07 6.08 4.89
C LEU A 100 -3.75 6.84 4.94
N ALA A 101 -2.85 6.48 5.87
CA ALA A 101 -1.54 7.12 6.01
C ALA A 101 -0.68 6.94 4.74
N VAL A 102 -0.69 5.76 4.11
CA VAL A 102 -0.02 5.54 2.82
C VAL A 102 -0.66 6.40 1.72
N GLY A 103 -2.00 6.47 1.67
CA GLY A 103 -2.70 7.34 0.71
C GLY A 103 -2.30 8.81 0.85
N ASP A 104 -2.18 9.30 2.08
CA ASP A 104 -1.75 10.67 2.37
C ASP A 104 -0.25 10.88 2.07
N ALA A 105 0.58 9.88 2.35
CA ALA A 105 2.01 9.91 1.99
C ALA A 105 2.20 10.01 0.47
N LEU A 106 1.47 9.21 -0.31
CA LEU A 106 1.57 9.20 -1.77
C LEU A 106 1.17 10.53 -2.43
N LYS A 107 0.36 11.38 -1.78
CA LYS A 107 0.07 12.73 -2.26
C LYS A 107 1.26 13.68 -2.15
N ARG A 108 2.19 13.42 -1.23
CA ARG A 108 3.27 14.31 -0.81
C ARG A 108 4.64 13.90 -1.33
N VAL A 109 4.74 12.75 -2.02
CA VAL A 109 5.97 12.34 -2.71
C VAL A 109 6.04 12.95 -4.11
N SER A 110 7.26 13.13 -4.63
CA SER A 110 7.46 13.62 -6.00
C SER A 110 6.90 12.63 -7.04
N LEU A 111 6.52 13.12 -8.24
CA LEU A 111 6.15 12.22 -9.33
C LEU A 111 7.30 11.31 -9.78
N GLY A 112 8.56 11.69 -9.54
CA GLY A 112 9.74 10.87 -9.79
C GLY A 112 9.72 9.57 -8.99
N TYR A 113 9.16 9.58 -7.81
CA TYR A 113 8.96 8.39 -7.00
C TYR A 113 8.16 7.31 -7.74
N PHE A 114 7.07 7.71 -8.43
CA PHE A 114 6.23 6.78 -9.21
C PHE A 114 6.89 6.31 -10.51
N GLN A 115 7.89 7.03 -11.03
CA GLN A 115 8.67 6.58 -12.19
C GLN A 115 9.73 5.55 -11.77
N ASN A 116 10.36 5.74 -10.61
CA ASN A 116 11.36 4.85 -10.05
C ASN A 116 10.73 3.59 -9.41
N MET A 117 9.58 3.75 -8.77
CA MET A 117 8.80 2.64 -8.21
C MET A 117 7.77 2.13 -9.22
N ASN A 118 7.88 0.87 -9.60
CA ASN A 118 6.86 0.23 -10.43
C ASN A 118 5.49 0.27 -9.71
N THR A 119 4.44 0.69 -10.42
CA THR A 119 3.04 0.69 -9.93
C THR A 119 2.65 -0.66 -9.29
N GLY A 120 3.16 -1.77 -9.81
CA GLY A 120 2.97 -3.10 -9.25
C GLY A 120 3.57 -3.27 -7.85
N THR A 121 4.67 -2.57 -7.55
CA THR A 121 5.29 -2.58 -6.20
C THR A 121 4.40 -1.84 -5.19
N ILE A 122 3.95 -0.64 -5.53
CA ILE A 122 3.06 0.15 -4.69
C ILE A 122 1.75 -0.60 -4.44
N LEU A 123 1.17 -1.15 -5.50
CA LEU A 123 -0.05 -1.97 -5.41
C LEU A 123 0.16 -3.18 -4.50
N ASN A 124 1.25 -3.94 -4.68
CA ASN A 124 1.55 -5.11 -3.85
C ASN A 124 1.74 -4.73 -2.37
N SER A 125 2.41 -3.63 -2.08
CA SER A 125 2.62 -3.17 -0.70
C SER A 125 1.29 -2.79 -0.02
N ILE A 126 0.40 -2.05 -0.71
CA ILE A 126 -0.89 -1.61 -0.17
C ILE A 126 -1.91 -2.75 -0.08
N THR A 127 -1.88 -3.71 -1.01
CA THR A 127 -2.83 -4.82 -1.05
C THR A 127 -2.30 -6.04 -0.32
N THR A 128 -1.30 -6.73 -0.87
CA THR A 128 -0.82 -8.01 -0.36
C THR A 128 -0.05 -7.85 0.95
N GLY A 129 0.83 -6.85 1.05
CA GLY A 129 1.62 -6.59 2.25
C GLY A 129 0.74 -6.25 3.45
N LEU A 130 -0.13 -5.24 3.30
CA LEU A 130 -1.08 -4.86 4.35
C LEU A 130 -2.12 -5.94 4.64
N HIS A 131 -2.58 -6.70 3.63
CA HIS A 131 -3.50 -7.83 3.85
C HIS A 131 -2.86 -8.94 4.69
N THR A 132 -1.56 -9.21 4.52
CA THR A 132 -0.83 -10.17 5.36
C THR A 132 -0.77 -9.69 6.81
N LEU A 133 -0.52 -8.40 7.04
CA LEU A 133 -0.57 -7.80 8.37
C LEU A 133 -1.97 -7.85 8.98
N GLU A 134 -3.02 -7.57 8.21
CA GLU A 134 -4.42 -7.61 8.61
C GLU A 134 -4.85 -9.00 9.08
N GLY A 135 -4.59 -10.02 8.27
CA GLY A 135 -5.03 -11.39 8.54
C GLY A 135 -4.16 -12.15 9.53
N MET A 136 -2.87 -11.85 9.59
CA MET A 136 -1.90 -12.67 10.32
C MET A 136 -1.11 -11.90 11.40
N GLY A 137 -1.00 -10.56 11.34
CA GLY A 137 -0.11 -9.79 12.21
C GLY A 137 -0.35 -10.05 13.70
N ILE A 138 -1.52 -9.69 14.21
CA ILE A 138 -1.87 -9.87 15.62
C ILE A 138 -2.03 -11.35 15.98
N ARG A 139 -2.61 -12.15 15.07
CA ARG A 139 -2.82 -13.58 15.27
C ARG A 139 -1.51 -14.35 15.46
N MET A 140 -0.45 -13.99 14.72
CA MET A 140 0.86 -14.62 14.87
C MET A 140 1.52 -14.25 16.19
N ILE A 141 1.35 -13.00 16.66
CA ILE A 141 1.82 -12.62 18.00
C ILE A 141 1.10 -13.44 19.08
N ASP A 142 -0.22 -13.57 18.97
CA ASP A 142 -1.00 -14.32 19.94
C ASP A 142 -0.58 -15.81 19.97
N ASN A 143 -0.43 -16.43 18.80
CA ASN A 143 0.05 -17.80 18.70
C ASN A 143 1.46 -17.95 19.30
N PHE A 144 2.35 -17.00 19.07
CA PHE A 144 3.71 -17.02 19.58
C PHE A 144 3.74 -16.78 21.09
N VAL A 145 3.18 -15.66 21.57
CA VAL A 145 3.19 -15.30 22.99
C VAL A 145 2.29 -16.23 23.79
N GLY A 146 1.07 -16.50 23.31
CA GLY A 146 0.13 -17.42 23.94
C GLY A 146 0.64 -18.87 23.99
N GLY A 147 1.37 -19.30 22.94
CA GLY A 147 2.01 -20.61 22.90
C GLY A 147 3.03 -20.78 24.03
N TYR A 148 3.91 -19.81 24.24
CA TYR A 148 4.86 -19.83 25.36
C TYR A 148 4.17 -19.71 26.73
N LEU A 149 3.15 -18.83 26.85
CA LEU A 149 2.39 -18.70 28.11
C LEU A 149 1.69 -20.00 28.46
N ASN A 150 1.08 -20.70 27.52
CA ASN A 150 0.42 -21.97 27.73
C ASN A 150 1.44 -23.07 28.13
N PHE A 151 2.58 -23.12 27.44
CA PHE A 151 3.67 -24.01 27.81
C PHE A 151 4.13 -23.77 29.26
N ILE A 152 4.33 -22.51 29.66
CA ILE A 152 4.73 -22.15 31.02
C ILE A 152 3.67 -22.58 32.04
N CYS A 153 2.38 -22.40 31.75
CA CYS A 153 1.28 -22.86 32.61
C CYS A 153 1.35 -24.36 32.86
N ILE A 154 1.47 -25.15 31.78
CA ILE A 154 1.52 -26.63 31.90
C ILE A 154 2.83 -27.09 32.57
N LEU A 155 3.95 -26.42 32.27
CA LEU A 155 5.24 -26.67 32.90
C LEU A 155 5.18 -26.45 34.42
N LEU A 156 4.51 -25.39 34.89
CA LEU A 156 4.32 -25.15 36.33
C LEU A 156 3.56 -26.30 36.98
N TRP A 157 2.49 -26.80 36.38
CA TRP A 157 1.76 -27.96 36.88
C TRP A 157 2.63 -29.21 36.96
N LEU A 158 3.40 -29.53 35.90
CA LEU A 158 4.31 -30.67 35.87
C LEU A 158 5.40 -30.55 36.94
N THR A 159 5.97 -29.36 37.14
CA THR A 159 7.02 -29.10 38.12
C THR A 159 6.50 -29.18 39.55
N CYS A 160 5.27 -28.73 39.82
CA CYS A 160 4.62 -28.87 41.11
C CYS A 160 4.43 -30.34 41.53
N VAL A 161 4.16 -31.23 40.56
CA VAL A 161 4.04 -32.66 40.83
C VAL A 161 5.41 -33.30 41.07
N ASN A 162 6.34 -33.06 40.15
CA ASN A 162 7.72 -33.54 40.32
C ASN A 162 8.69 -32.69 39.46
N TRP A 163 9.66 -32.06 40.12
CA TRP A 163 10.64 -31.20 39.49
C TRP A 163 11.49 -31.90 38.42
N ARG A 164 11.73 -33.23 38.52
CA ARG A 164 12.47 -34.00 37.51
C ARG A 164 11.73 -34.07 36.20
N VAL A 165 10.40 -34.20 36.23
CA VAL A 165 9.54 -34.18 35.05
C VAL A 165 9.56 -32.80 34.41
N GLY A 166 9.47 -31.74 35.24
CA GLY A 166 9.60 -30.35 34.76
C GLY A 166 10.96 -30.10 34.07
N LEU A 167 12.07 -30.65 34.64
CA LEU A 167 13.38 -30.53 34.01
C LEU A 167 13.46 -31.19 32.63
N ILE A 168 12.85 -32.37 32.44
CA ILE A 168 12.75 -33.02 31.12
C ILE A 168 11.99 -32.15 30.14
N ALA A 169 10.86 -31.53 30.55
CA ALA A 169 10.10 -30.64 29.72
C ALA A 169 10.91 -29.40 29.30
N VAL A 170 11.63 -28.77 30.22
CA VAL A 170 12.53 -27.63 29.95
C VAL A 170 13.65 -28.02 28.99
N THR A 171 14.29 -29.16 29.18
CA THR A 171 15.37 -29.61 28.28
C THR A 171 14.85 -29.89 26.87
N GLY A 172 13.67 -30.51 26.74
CA GLY A 172 13.02 -30.72 25.45
C GLY A 172 12.71 -29.41 24.73
N ALA A 173 12.15 -28.45 25.46
CA ALA A 173 11.90 -27.11 24.90
C ALA A 173 13.21 -26.38 24.53
N ALA A 174 14.28 -26.51 25.32
CA ALA A 174 15.57 -25.89 25.02
C ALA A 174 16.21 -26.46 23.73
N VAL A 175 16.13 -27.79 23.55
CA VAL A 175 16.60 -28.44 22.30
C VAL A 175 15.76 -27.96 21.08
N SER A 176 14.45 -27.90 21.26
CA SER A 176 13.53 -27.37 20.25
C SER A 176 13.85 -25.92 19.83
N LEU A 177 14.19 -25.05 20.80
CA LEU A 177 14.59 -23.66 20.55
C LEU A 177 15.81 -23.54 19.64
N ILE A 178 16.73 -24.48 19.64
CA ILE A 178 17.89 -24.50 18.73
C ILE A 178 17.41 -24.60 17.29
N PHE A 179 16.49 -25.52 17.01
CA PHE A 179 15.92 -25.68 15.68
C PHE A 179 15.04 -24.48 15.27
N LEU A 180 14.26 -23.93 16.19
CA LEU A 180 13.49 -22.70 15.96
C LEU A 180 14.39 -21.51 15.61
N PHE A 181 15.56 -21.40 16.23
CA PHE A 181 16.54 -20.36 15.87
C PHE A 181 17.07 -20.54 14.45
N ILE A 182 17.35 -21.79 14.04
CA ILE A 182 17.79 -22.11 12.67
C ILE A 182 16.67 -21.79 11.68
N ILE A 183 15.43 -22.19 11.95
CA ILE A 183 14.24 -21.89 11.13
C ILE A 183 14.07 -20.38 10.99
N SER A 184 14.13 -19.64 12.09
CA SER A 184 13.98 -18.18 12.07
C SER A 184 15.05 -17.52 11.17
N LYS A 185 16.31 -17.93 11.31
CA LYS A 185 17.40 -17.41 10.48
C LYS A 185 17.22 -17.77 9.00
N TYR A 186 16.77 -18.98 8.71
CA TYR A 186 16.47 -19.44 7.36
C TYR A 186 15.32 -18.65 6.75
N SER A 187 14.22 -18.46 7.48
CA SER A 187 13.05 -17.71 7.02
C SER A 187 13.37 -16.24 6.77
N THR A 188 14.06 -15.56 7.70
CA THR A 188 14.48 -14.16 7.52
C THR A 188 15.38 -13.97 6.30
N ARG A 189 16.26 -14.94 6.01
CA ARG A 189 17.12 -14.88 4.81
C ARG A 189 16.33 -15.04 3.50
N ASN A 190 15.27 -15.83 3.51
CA ASN A 190 14.50 -16.15 2.31
C ASN A 190 13.27 -15.23 2.10
N ALA A 191 12.81 -14.51 3.11
CA ALA A 191 11.66 -13.59 3.02
C ALA A 191 11.81 -12.56 1.89
N PRO A 192 12.94 -11.83 1.73
CA PRO A 192 13.11 -10.88 0.63
C PRO A 192 13.15 -11.56 -0.76
N ILE A 193 13.63 -12.80 -0.85
CA ILE A 193 13.64 -13.57 -2.12
C ILE A 193 12.20 -13.90 -2.52
N LEU A 194 11.37 -14.31 -1.55
CA LEU A 194 9.96 -14.59 -1.77
C LEU A 194 9.19 -13.32 -2.16
N ALA A 195 9.44 -12.21 -1.47
CA ALA A 195 8.83 -10.92 -1.75
C ALA A 195 9.18 -10.44 -3.17
N ALA A 196 10.44 -10.55 -3.59
CA ALA A 196 10.88 -10.20 -4.93
C ALA A 196 10.19 -11.05 -6.01
N ALA A 197 10.04 -12.37 -5.80
CA ALA A 197 9.34 -13.26 -6.72
C ALA A 197 7.84 -12.92 -6.84
N ASN A 198 7.19 -12.58 -5.75
CA ASN A 198 5.80 -12.14 -5.74
C ASN A 198 5.60 -10.79 -6.43
N LYS A 199 6.54 -9.86 -6.25
CA LYS A 199 6.58 -8.58 -6.94
C LYS A 199 6.70 -8.77 -8.46
N GLU A 200 7.62 -9.63 -8.92
CA GLU A 200 7.81 -9.92 -10.35
C GLU A 200 6.55 -10.57 -10.95
N LEU A 201 5.95 -11.54 -10.24
CA LEU A 201 4.70 -12.18 -10.65
C LEU A 201 3.55 -11.17 -10.78
N THR A 202 3.38 -10.28 -9.80
CA THR A 202 2.35 -9.24 -9.82
C THR A 202 2.57 -8.27 -10.98
N GLY A 203 3.82 -7.83 -11.21
CA GLY A 203 4.19 -6.97 -12.32
C GLY A 203 3.89 -7.58 -13.68
N ALA A 204 4.33 -8.82 -13.91
CA ALA A 204 4.08 -9.56 -15.15
C ALA A 204 2.59 -9.81 -15.40
N THR A 205 1.81 -10.07 -14.35
CA THR A 205 0.36 -10.26 -14.44
C THR A 205 -0.34 -8.96 -14.83
N LEU A 206 0.05 -7.84 -14.24
CA LEU A 206 -0.51 -6.52 -14.54
C LEU A 206 -0.17 -6.09 -15.98
N GLU A 207 1.08 -6.31 -16.42
CA GLU A 207 1.50 -6.04 -17.79
C GLU A 207 0.70 -6.87 -18.80
N TYR A 208 0.53 -8.16 -18.55
CA TYR A 208 -0.29 -9.04 -19.39
C TYR A 208 -1.75 -8.57 -19.45
N ALA A 209 -2.34 -8.20 -18.31
CA ALA A 209 -3.73 -7.71 -18.26
C ALA A 209 -3.91 -6.40 -19.06
N ARG A 210 -2.98 -5.46 -18.93
CA ARG A 210 -2.99 -4.18 -19.69
C ARG A 210 -2.77 -4.40 -21.19
N GLY A 211 -1.92 -5.35 -21.55
CA GLY A 211 -1.62 -5.72 -22.95
C GLY A 211 -2.63 -6.66 -23.60
N LEU A 212 -3.69 -7.10 -22.90
CA LEU A 212 -4.59 -8.15 -23.36
C LEU A 212 -5.31 -7.80 -24.68
N SER A 213 -5.67 -6.54 -24.89
CA SER A 213 -6.26 -6.05 -26.15
C SER A 213 -5.32 -6.26 -27.33
N VAL A 214 -4.03 -5.96 -27.15
CA VAL A 214 -2.98 -6.15 -28.16
C VAL A 214 -2.78 -7.65 -28.41
N VAL A 215 -2.70 -8.45 -27.35
CA VAL A 215 -2.55 -9.92 -27.48
C VAL A 215 -3.70 -10.52 -28.27
N LYS A 216 -4.94 -10.08 -28.01
CA LYS A 216 -6.13 -10.54 -28.75
C LYS A 216 -6.14 -10.09 -30.20
N SER A 217 -5.73 -8.84 -30.49
CA SER A 217 -5.75 -8.31 -31.86
C SER A 217 -4.76 -9.02 -32.79
N PHE A 218 -3.62 -9.47 -32.26
CA PHE A 218 -2.60 -10.18 -33.04
C PHE A 218 -2.75 -11.70 -33.04
N GLY A 219 -3.72 -12.28 -32.30
CA GLY A 219 -3.99 -13.72 -32.26
C GLY A 219 -2.83 -14.58 -31.72
N LYS A 220 -1.82 -13.96 -31.12
CA LYS A 220 -0.63 -14.65 -30.59
C LYS A 220 -0.50 -14.35 -29.10
N ALA A 221 -0.37 -15.40 -28.30
CA ALA A 221 0.10 -15.29 -26.93
C ALA A 221 1.59 -14.87 -26.95
N GLY A 222 1.87 -13.62 -27.26
CA GLY A 222 3.20 -13.09 -27.52
C GLY A 222 4.16 -13.16 -26.32
N ALA A 223 5.27 -12.41 -26.41
CA ALA A 223 6.33 -12.32 -25.40
C ALA A 223 5.82 -12.00 -23.99
N SER A 224 4.76 -11.20 -23.86
CA SER A 224 4.09 -10.85 -22.59
C SER A 224 3.51 -12.09 -21.86
N MET A 225 2.94 -13.06 -22.60
CA MET A 225 2.46 -14.32 -21.99
C MET A 225 3.61 -15.23 -21.56
N GLU A 226 4.73 -15.22 -22.28
CA GLU A 226 5.90 -16.01 -21.89
C GLU A 226 6.59 -15.41 -20.65
N SER A 227 6.61 -14.09 -20.52
CA SER A 227 7.06 -13.39 -19.30
C SER A 227 6.22 -13.78 -18.09
N MET A 228 4.89 -13.74 -18.22
CA MET A 228 3.97 -14.17 -17.14
C MET A 228 4.16 -15.64 -16.78
N LYS A 229 4.26 -16.55 -17.78
CA LYS A 229 4.52 -17.98 -17.54
C LYS A 229 5.84 -18.21 -16.83
N LYS A 230 6.88 -17.45 -17.21
CA LYS A 230 8.19 -17.51 -16.56
C LYS A 230 8.08 -17.06 -15.11
N ALA A 231 7.48 -15.91 -14.84
CA ALA A 231 7.29 -15.41 -13.48
C ALA A 231 6.48 -16.39 -12.59
N CYS A 232 5.44 -17.05 -13.14
CA CYS A 232 4.71 -18.11 -12.44
C CYS A 232 5.60 -19.31 -12.09
N ARG A 233 6.46 -19.76 -13.03
CA ARG A 233 7.38 -20.88 -12.80
C ARG A 233 8.43 -20.52 -11.77
N ASP A 234 9.03 -19.34 -11.91
CA ASP A 234 10.07 -18.84 -10.99
C ASP A 234 9.52 -18.70 -9.57
N SER A 235 8.32 -18.11 -9.41
CA SER A 235 7.63 -18.03 -8.12
C SER A 235 7.37 -19.41 -7.52
N ARG A 236 6.85 -20.37 -8.32
CA ARG A 236 6.66 -21.75 -7.87
C ARG A 236 7.97 -22.38 -7.41
N ASP A 237 9.03 -22.28 -8.20
CA ASP A 237 10.31 -22.95 -7.94
C ASP A 237 11.01 -22.36 -6.69
N ILE A 238 10.88 -21.05 -6.49
CA ILE A 238 11.35 -20.36 -5.27
C ILE A 238 10.56 -20.85 -4.05
N ASN A 239 9.22 -20.89 -4.11
CA ASN A 239 8.39 -21.39 -3.03
C ASN A 239 8.74 -22.84 -2.68
N LEU A 240 8.82 -23.72 -3.68
CA LEU A 240 9.20 -25.11 -3.45
C LEU A 240 10.60 -25.24 -2.82
N LYS A 241 11.57 -24.46 -3.26
CA LYS A 241 12.92 -24.47 -2.69
C LYS A 241 12.94 -24.03 -1.22
N ILE A 242 12.14 -23.01 -0.88
CA ILE A 242 12.02 -22.52 0.49
C ILE A 242 11.36 -23.59 1.35
N GLU A 243 10.23 -24.17 0.91
CA GLU A 243 9.54 -25.24 1.63
C GLU A 243 10.40 -26.48 1.84
N TRP A 244 11.07 -26.98 0.80
CA TRP A 244 11.98 -28.13 0.93
C TRP A 244 13.14 -27.88 1.89
N GLY A 245 13.61 -26.62 1.99
CA GLY A 245 14.64 -26.23 2.94
C GLY A 245 14.13 -26.08 4.37
N TYR A 246 12.84 -25.73 4.56
CA TYR A 246 12.18 -25.59 5.85
C TYR A 246 11.84 -26.92 6.51
N ILE A 247 11.27 -27.86 5.74
CA ILE A 247 10.76 -29.16 6.21
C ILE A 247 11.73 -29.94 7.14
N PRO A 248 13.04 -30.13 6.81
CA PRO A 248 13.90 -30.92 7.66
C PRO A 248 14.13 -30.29 9.05
N TYR A 249 14.23 -28.98 9.15
CA TYR A 249 14.41 -28.29 10.42
C TYR A 249 13.14 -28.32 11.26
N ASN A 250 11.97 -28.19 10.64
CA ASN A 250 10.68 -28.33 11.32
C ASN A 250 10.47 -29.77 11.79
N ALA A 251 10.82 -30.77 10.98
CA ALA A 251 10.77 -32.17 11.39
C ALA A 251 11.66 -32.45 12.63
N LEU A 252 12.87 -31.89 12.68
CA LEU A 252 13.76 -32.01 13.82
C LEU A 252 13.23 -31.28 15.06
N HIS A 253 12.62 -30.11 14.89
CA HIS A 253 11.92 -29.40 15.96
C HIS A 253 10.80 -30.24 16.57
N LEU A 254 9.92 -30.79 15.75
CA LEU A 254 8.83 -31.66 16.19
C LEU A 254 9.34 -32.95 16.82
N LEU A 255 10.37 -33.57 16.24
CA LEU A 255 10.99 -34.76 16.78
C LEU A 255 11.55 -34.52 18.18
N ALA A 256 12.22 -33.39 18.44
CA ALA A 256 12.74 -33.04 19.74
C ALA A 256 11.61 -32.93 20.80
N LEU A 257 10.49 -32.27 20.45
CA LEU A 257 9.34 -32.13 21.33
C LEU A 257 8.66 -33.47 21.61
N LYS A 258 8.44 -34.30 20.56
CA LYS A 258 7.83 -35.64 20.74
C LYS A 258 8.72 -36.60 21.52
N THR A 259 10.04 -36.54 21.31
CA THR A 259 11.00 -37.32 22.11
C THR A 259 10.95 -36.90 23.57
N ALA A 260 10.90 -35.61 23.87
CA ALA A 260 10.73 -35.11 25.23
C ALA A 260 9.42 -35.60 25.88
N SER A 261 8.29 -35.59 25.12
CA SER A 261 7.03 -36.18 25.61
C SER A 261 7.17 -37.65 26.00
N VAL A 262 7.83 -38.45 25.14
CA VAL A 262 8.10 -39.86 25.42
C VAL A 262 8.98 -40.02 26.66
N CYS A 263 10.03 -39.21 26.83
CA CYS A 263 10.88 -39.23 28.02
C CYS A 263 10.09 -38.89 29.31
N ILE A 264 9.14 -37.95 29.23
CA ILE A 264 8.23 -37.61 30.33
C ILE A 264 7.38 -38.84 30.73
N VAL A 265 6.82 -39.55 29.75
CA VAL A 265 6.01 -40.75 29.98
C VAL A 265 6.87 -41.84 30.64
N ILE A 266 8.07 -42.10 30.12
CA ILE A 266 9.02 -43.09 30.72
C ILE A 266 9.36 -42.69 32.15
N ALA A 267 9.67 -41.42 32.40
CA ALA A 267 9.95 -40.92 33.72
C ALA A 267 8.76 -41.06 34.68
N ALA A 268 7.53 -40.83 34.22
CA ALA A 268 6.31 -41.01 35.01
C ALA A 268 6.14 -42.48 35.45
N PHE A 269 6.34 -43.42 34.53
CA PHE A 269 6.30 -44.86 34.88
C PHE A 269 7.40 -45.23 35.85
N TYR A 270 8.66 -44.81 35.64
CA TYR A 270 9.76 -45.07 36.53
C TYR A 270 9.49 -44.55 37.94
N LEU A 271 9.01 -43.33 38.09
CA LEU A 271 8.68 -42.70 39.37
C LEU A 271 7.48 -43.36 40.04
N GLY A 272 6.48 -43.79 39.28
CA GLY A 272 5.33 -44.54 39.79
C GLY A 272 5.71 -45.90 40.30
N PHE A 273 6.47 -46.72 39.54
CA PHE A 273 6.91 -48.03 39.96
C PHE A 273 7.94 -47.98 41.12
N SER A 274 8.70 -46.89 41.25
CA SER A 274 9.60 -46.67 42.37
C SER A 274 8.89 -46.18 43.64
N GLY A 275 7.57 -46.02 43.62
CA GLY A 275 6.77 -45.56 44.77
C GLY A 275 6.94 -44.07 45.09
N GLN A 276 7.57 -43.29 44.20
CA GLN A 276 7.76 -41.82 44.36
C GLN A 276 6.56 -41.00 43.88
N LEU A 277 5.69 -41.58 43.07
CA LEU A 277 4.44 -40.97 42.59
C LEU A 277 3.28 -41.94 42.79
N ASP A 278 2.18 -41.42 43.33
CA ASP A 278 0.92 -42.17 43.38
C ASP A 278 0.35 -42.36 41.96
N PHE A 279 -0.47 -43.37 41.78
CA PHE A 279 -1.09 -43.71 40.51
C PHE A 279 -1.80 -42.50 39.86
N THR A 280 -2.50 -41.71 40.67
CA THR A 280 -3.20 -40.51 40.22
C THR A 280 -2.25 -39.49 39.62
N TYR A 281 -1.15 -39.19 40.31
CA TYR A 281 -0.15 -38.25 39.80
C TYR A 281 0.64 -38.81 38.61
N MET A 282 0.85 -40.11 38.55
CA MET A 282 1.44 -40.78 37.39
C MET A 282 0.55 -40.57 36.14
N MET A 283 -0.76 -40.85 36.24
CA MET A 283 -1.73 -40.63 35.18
C MET A 283 -1.79 -39.16 34.77
N PHE A 284 -1.78 -38.25 35.72
CA PHE A 284 -1.73 -36.82 35.49
C PHE A 284 -0.53 -36.41 34.62
N VAL A 285 0.69 -36.85 34.99
CA VAL A 285 1.90 -36.54 34.21
C VAL A 285 1.84 -37.13 32.80
N ILE A 286 1.36 -38.37 32.65
CA ILE A 286 1.22 -39.03 31.36
C ILE A 286 0.25 -38.25 30.47
N LEU A 287 -0.93 -37.88 30.95
CA LEU A 287 -1.93 -37.15 30.16
C LEU A 287 -1.43 -35.75 29.78
N LEU A 288 -0.78 -35.04 30.70
CA LEU A 288 -0.21 -33.72 30.40
C LEU A 288 0.99 -33.78 29.46
N SER A 289 1.75 -34.90 29.40
CA SER A 289 2.88 -35.03 28.48
C SER A 289 2.48 -34.90 27.00
N PHE A 290 1.24 -35.25 26.64
CA PHE A 290 0.70 -35.08 25.30
C PHE A 290 0.26 -33.63 25.01
N HIS A 291 0.05 -32.82 26.06
CA HIS A 291 -0.45 -31.45 25.91
C HIS A 291 0.66 -30.40 26.08
N VAL A 292 1.71 -30.70 26.83
CA VAL A 292 2.73 -29.71 27.22
C VAL A 292 3.41 -29.02 26.04
N PHE A 293 3.67 -29.76 24.97
CA PHE A 293 4.36 -29.23 23.81
C PHE A 293 3.41 -28.82 22.65
N GLY A 294 2.10 -29.15 22.75
CA GLY A 294 1.13 -28.88 21.67
C GLY A 294 1.03 -27.42 21.28
N SER A 295 1.30 -26.50 22.22
CA SER A 295 1.34 -25.06 21.97
C SER A 295 2.67 -24.55 21.39
N LEU A 296 3.75 -25.33 21.53
CA LEU A 296 5.07 -25.00 20.96
C LEU A 296 5.24 -25.51 19.52
N GLU A 297 4.53 -26.57 19.13
CA GLU A 297 4.61 -27.17 17.79
C GLU A 297 4.34 -26.16 16.66
N PRO A 298 3.29 -25.30 16.72
CA PRO A 298 3.00 -24.32 15.67
C PRO A 298 3.95 -23.12 15.65
N ILE A 299 4.84 -22.95 16.64
CA ILE A 299 5.75 -21.78 16.72
C ILE A 299 6.73 -21.77 15.54
N ALA A 300 7.08 -22.93 14.99
CA ALA A 300 7.92 -23.01 13.80
C ALA A 300 7.25 -22.34 12.57
N ASP A 301 5.96 -22.58 12.38
CA ASP A 301 5.19 -21.95 11.32
C ASP A 301 5.03 -20.44 11.56
N CYS A 302 4.82 -20.03 12.82
CA CYS A 302 4.83 -18.62 13.20
C CYS A 302 6.15 -17.93 12.84
N ALA A 303 7.28 -18.61 12.96
CA ALA A 303 8.59 -18.06 12.63
C ALA A 303 8.72 -17.68 11.16
N HIS A 304 8.16 -18.50 10.27
CA HIS A 304 8.14 -18.22 8.83
C HIS A 304 7.25 -17.01 8.50
N VAL A 305 6.04 -16.99 9.04
CA VAL A 305 5.07 -15.90 8.79
C VAL A 305 5.57 -14.59 9.42
N LEU A 306 6.18 -14.62 10.62
CA LEU A 306 6.75 -13.43 11.23
C LEU A 306 7.87 -12.80 10.39
N ALA A 307 8.63 -13.59 9.64
CA ALA A 307 9.65 -13.04 8.73
C ALA A 307 9.02 -12.28 7.55
N VAL A 308 7.89 -12.80 7.02
CA VAL A 308 7.13 -12.11 5.95
C VAL A 308 6.47 -10.83 6.48
N ILE A 309 5.96 -10.86 7.72
CA ILE A 309 5.37 -9.68 8.37
C ILE A 309 6.44 -8.59 8.61
N ASP A 310 7.65 -8.97 9.01
CA ASP A 310 8.76 -8.03 9.23
C ASP A 310 9.15 -7.29 7.95
N ASP A 311 9.22 -8.02 6.83
CA ASP A 311 9.45 -7.46 5.50
C ASP A 311 8.31 -6.50 5.07
N ALA A 312 7.05 -6.88 5.32
CA ALA A 312 5.89 -6.02 5.03
C ALA A 312 5.89 -4.73 5.86
N LEU A 313 6.28 -4.80 7.15
CA LEU A 313 6.43 -3.63 8.01
C LEU A 313 7.60 -2.74 7.58
N GLU A 314 8.69 -3.32 7.06
CA GLU A 314 9.83 -2.56 6.54
C GLU A 314 9.42 -1.76 5.32
N HIS A 315 8.74 -2.37 4.37
CA HIS A 315 8.20 -1.66 3.21
C HIS A 315 7.14 -0.61 3.56
N LEU A 316 6.29 -0.85 4.57
CA LEU A 316 5.35 0.16 5.05
C LEU A 316 6.08 1.36 5.66
N ASP A 317 7.12 1.10 6.46
CA ASP A 317 7.97 2.13 7.05
C ASP A 317 8.69 2.95 5.97
N GLU A 318 9.20 2.32 4.90
CA GLU A 318 9.81 2.99 3.76
C GLU A 318 8.79 3.93 3.08
N LEU A 319 7.59 3.44 2.75
CA LEU A 319 6.54 4.23 2.10
C LEU A 319 6.07 5.42 2.95
N THR A 320 6.08 5.30 4.28
CA THR A 320 5.59 6.35 5.18
C THR A 320 6.68 7.29 5.70
N LYS A 321 7.96 6.90 5.60
CA LYS A 321 9.11 7.70 6.05
C LYS A 321 9.87 8.36 4.90
N GLU A 322 9.47 8.13 3.65
CA GLU A 322 10.07 8.80 2.49
C GLU A 322 10.08 10.32 2.68
N CYS A 323 11.11 10.96 2.14
CA CYS A 323 11.19 12.41 2.16
C CYS A 323 10.04 13.01 1.36
N PHE A 324 9.04 13.52 2.06
CA PHE A 324 7.99 14.31 1.43
C PHE A 324 8.59 15.53 0.77
N ILE A 325 8.16 15.79 -0.45
CA ILE A 325 8.65 16.96 -1.22
C ILE A 325 8.35 18.28 -0.48
N ASP A 326 7.33 18.27 0.39
CA ASP A 326 6.86 19.42 1.16
C ASP A 326 7.07 19.28 2.68
N ALA A 327 8.05 18.48 3.13
CA ALA A 327 8.28 18.24 4.55
C ALA A 327 8.51 19.54 5.36
N ASP A 328 9.23 20.49 4.77
CA ASP A 328 9.51 21.80 5.36
C ASP A 328 8.58 22.91 4.85
N GLY A 329 7.53 22.55 4.10
CA GLY A 329 6.59 23.48 3.49
C GLY A 329 5.69 24.17 4.50
N GLN A 330 5.29 25.40 4.18
CA GLN A 330 4.37 26.22 4.94
C GLN A 330 3.11 26.51 4.12
N GLN A 331 2.02 26.79 4.82
CA GLN A 331 0.82 27.27 4.17
C GLN A 331 0.99 28.76 3.88
N ILE A 332 1.15 29.12 2.61
CA ILE A 332 1.40 30.48 2.14
C ILE A 332 0.23 30.95 1.29
N GLU A 333 -0.33 32.10 1.64
CA GLU A 333 -1.27 32.82 0.78
C GLU A 333 -0.51 33.80 -0.09
N ILE A 334 -0.71 33.74 -1.41
CA ILE A 334 -0.04 34.62 -2.38
C ILE A 334 -0.96 35.74 -2.84
N ALA A 335 -0.40 36.93 -2.99
CA ALA A 335 -1.13 38.11 -3.48
C ALA A 335 -0.93 38.35 -4.99
N HIS A 336 0.10 37.77 -5.58
CA HIS A 336 0.45 37.88 -6.98
C HIS A 336 0.55 36.49 -7.60
N TYR A 337 0.35 36.41 -8.91
CA TYR A 337 0.29 35.14 -9.64
C TYR A 337 1.30 35.07 -10.79
N ASP A 338 2.38 35.82 -10.67
CA ASP A 338 3.53 35.74 -11.58
C ASP A 338 4.38 34.49 -11.28
N ILE A 339 5.07 34.00 -12.30
CA ILE A 339 5.93 32.80 -12.19
C ILE A 339 7.32 33.18 -12.68
N GLU A 340 8.35 32.82 -11.93
CA GLU A 340 9.73 33.14 -12.27
C GLU A 340 10.65 31.93 -12.06
N PHE A 341 11.52 31.66 -13.05
CA PHE A 341 12.62 30.70 -12.97
C PHE A 341 13.93 31.45 -12.97
N GLN A 342 14.81 31.13 -12.04
CA GLN A 342 16.12 31.72 -11.90
C GLN A 342 17.21 30.64 -11.91
N ASN A 343 17.97 30.55 -13.02
CA ASN A 343 19.08 29.62 -13.23
C ASN A 343 18.71 28.16 -12.93
N VAL A 344 17.57 27.71 -13.44
CA VAL A 344 17.02 26.39 -13.11
C VAL A 344 17.64 25.30 -13.97
N ASP A 345 18.27 24.32 -13.29
CA ASP A 345 18.67 23.05 -13.88
C ASP A 345 17.78 21.91 -13.37
N PHE A 346 17.50 20.95 -14.21
CA PHE A 346 16.71 19.80 -13.81
C PHE A 346 17.05 18.52 -14.60
N SER A 347 17.09 17.39 -13.89
CA SER A 347 17.34 16.06 -14.44
C SER A 347 16.29 15.05 -13.99
N TYR A 348 15.88 14.15 -14.87
CA TYR A 348 15.12 12.95 -14.49
C TYR A 348 16.05 11.80 -14.13
N GLY A 349 15.56 10.90 -13.28
CA GLY A 349 16.26 9.69 -12.85
C GLY A 349 17.37 9.95 -11.83
N GLU A 350 17.97 8.88 -11.33
CA GLU A 350 19.03 8.90 -10.32
C GLU A 350 20.26 8.11 -10.77
N GLY A 351 21.41 8.42 -10.22
CA GLY A 351 22.66 7.69 -10.45
C GLY A 351 23.06 7.63 -11.94
N LYS A 352 23.17 6.42 -12.49
CA LYS A 352 23.60 6.19 -13.89
C LYS A 352 22.53 6.49 -14.93
N GLU A 353 21.26 6.53 -14.54
CA GLU A 353 20.13 6.81 -15.43
C GLU A 353 19.73 8.31 -15.39
N ARG A 354 20.47 9.13 -14.67
CA ARG A 354 20.21 10.56 -14.57
C ARG A 354 20.42 11.24 -15.91
N ARG A 355 19.35 11.87 -16.43
CA ARG A 355 19.36 12.61 -17.69
C ARG A 355 18.94 14.05 -17.44
N GLN A 356 19.85 15.01 -17.66
CA GLN A 356 19.54 16.42 -17.59
C GLN A 356 18.63 16.83 -18.74
N VAL A 357 17.57 17.60 -18.41
CA VAL A 357 16.51 18.00 -19.36
C VAL A 357 16.36 19.51 -19.42
N LEU A 358 16.65 20.24 -18.35
CA LEU A 358 16.69 21.70 -18.35
C LEU A 358 18.09 22.20 -17.99
N HIS A 359 18.55 23.22 -18.71
CA HIS A 359 19.89 23.76 -18.60
C HIS A 359 19.82 25.27 -18.37
N ASN A 360 20.08 25.73 -17.15
CA ASN A 360 20.16 27.14 -16.76
C ASN A 360 18.96 27.97 -17.26
N VAL A 361 17.74 27.46 -17.03
CA VAL A 361 16.52 28.09 -17.52
C VAL A 361 16.20 29.34 -16.71
N ASN A 362 16.03 30.47 -17.43
CA ASN A 362 15.60 31.74 -16.87
C ASN A 362 14.35 32.21 -17.63
N LEU A 363 13.23 32.37 -16.93
CA LEU A 363 11.98 32.86 -17.51
C LEU A 363 11.17 33.67 -16.49
N LYS A 364 10.31 34.55 -17.01
CA LYS A 364 9.31 35.23 -16.22
C LYS A 364 7.99 35.22 -16.98
N ILE A 365 6.92 34.80 -16.29
CA ILE A 365 5.54 34.76 -16.76
C ILE A 365 4.78 35.81 -15.95
N PRO A 366 4.34 36.92 -16.57
CA PRO A 366 3.58 37.94 -15.86
C PRO A 366 2.22 37.41 -15.39
N GLU A 367 1.72 37.93 -14.29
CA GLU A 367 0.36 37.62 -13.84
C GLU A 367 -0.67 38.14 -14.86
N TYR A 368 -1.80 37.42 -14.96
CA TYR A 368 -2.92 37.71 -15.86
C TYR A 368 -2.53 37.77 -17.36
N SER A 369 -1.46 37.10 -17.74
CA SER A 369 -1.00 36.97 -19.12
C SER A 369 -1.10 35.54 -19.65
N VAL A 370 -1.17 35.40 -20.96
CA VAL A 370 -1.13 34.11 -21.66
C VAL A 370 0.29 33.88 -22.18
N THR A 371 0.99 32.92 -21.60
CA THR A 371 2.32 32.49 -22.03
C THR A 371 2.25 31.13 -22.73
N ALA A 372 2.62 31.09 -24.01
CA ALA A 372 2.72 29.85 -24.79
C ALA A 372 4.15 29.30 -24.76
N ILE A 373 4.30 28.02 -24.44
CA ILE A 373 5.58 27.29 -24.49
C ILE A 373 5.57 26.42 -25.75
N VAL A 374 6.51 26.66 -26.66
CA VAL A 374 6.62 25.96 -27.95
C VAL A 374 8.00 25.34 -28.11
N GLY A 375 8.12 24.30 -28.94
CA GLY A 375 9.39 23.62 -29.22
C GLY A 375 9.19 22.17 -29.63
N PRO A 376 10.27 21.46 -30.05
CA PRO A 376 10.21 20.07 -30.45
C PRO A 376 9.81 19.14 -29.29
N SER A 377 9.39 17.91 -29.63
CA SER A 377 9.11 16.89 -28.60
C SER A 377 10.39 16.59 -27.83
N GLY A 378 10.27 16.48 -26.51
CA GLY A 378 11.42 16.18 -25.61
C GLY A 378 12.29 17.40 -25.26
N SER A 379 11.94 18.64 -25.69
CA SER A 379 12.72 19.85 -25.38
C SER A 379 12.62 20.36 -23.94
N GLY A 380 11.75 19.78 -23.09
CA GLY A 380 11.59 20.18 -21.69
C GLY A 380 10.32 20.98 -21.35
N LYS A 381 9.37 21.15 -22.30
CA LYS A 381 8.14 21.96 -22.10
C LYS A 381 7.29 21.47 -20.91
N SER A 382 6.91 20.19 -20.89
CA SER A 382 6.12 19.61 -19.80
C SER A 382 6.91 19.58 -18.47
N THR A 383 8.24 19.53 -18.55
CA THR A 383 9.11 19.63 -17.37
C THR A 383 8.99 21.01 -16.70
N ILE A 384 8.94 22.10 -17.47
CA ILE A 384 8.71 23.45 -16.93
C ILE A 384 7.37 23.49 -16.17
N CYS A 385 6.29 22.97 -16.78
CA CYS A 385 4.96 22.92 -16.15
C CYS A 385 4.97 22.08 -14.86
N ASN A 386 5.67 20.94 -14.86
CA ASN A 386 5.79 20.07 -13.70
C ASN A 386 6.57 20.72 -12.55
N LEU A 387 7.58 21.54 -12.86
CA LEU A 387 8.33 22.28 -11.84
C LEU A 387 7.51 23.45 -11.25
N ILE A 388 6.66 24.11 -12.04
CA ILE A 388 5.72 25.13 -11.54
C ILE A 388 4.75 24.50 -10.51
N ALA A 389 4.22 23.32 -10.82
CA ALA A 389 3.31 22.58 -9.94
C ALA A 389 4.03 21.86 -8.80
N ARG A 390 5.35 21.94 -8.72
CA ARG A 390 6.21 21.23 -7.76
C ARG A 390 5.96 19.71 -7.73
N PHE A 391 5.71 19.13 -8.89
CA PHE A 391 5.70 17.65 -9.02
C PHE A 391 7.11 17.06 -8.92
N TYR A 392 8.12 17.91 -9.12
CA TYR A 392 9.55 17.68 -8.93
C TYR A 392 10.19 18.93 -8.36
N ASP A 393 11.27 18.78 -7.62
CA ASP A 393 12.14 19.89 -7.22
C ASP A 393 13.28 20.08 -8.23
N ALA A 394 13.65 21.33 -8.50
CA ALA A 394 14.79 21.66 -9.34
C ALA A 394 16.10 21.18 -8.68
N ASP A 395 17.07 20.72 -9.52
CA ASP A 395 18.40 20.33 -9.09
C ASP A 395 19.20 21.55 -8.59
N SER A 396 19.08 22.67 -9.31
CA SER A 396 19.68 23.96 -8.94
C SER A 396 18.80 25.13 -9.39
N GLY A 397 19.07 26.32 -8.87
CA GLY A 397 18.27 27.50 -9.12
C GLY A 397 17.00 27.57 -8.26
N SER A 398 16.06 28.45 -8.60
CA SER A 398 14.79 28.60 -7.90
C SER A 398 13.63 28.79 -8.87
N VAL A 399 12.49 28.18 -8.53
CA VAL A 399 11.18 28.39 -9.20
C VAL A 399 10.30 29.13 -8.22
N ARG A 400 9.77 30.28 -8.61
CA ARG A 400 8.96 31.12 -7.75
C ARG A 400 7.56 31.33 -8.31
N VAL A 401 6.57 31.34 -7.40
CA VAL A 401 5.17 31.68 -7.69
C VAL A 401 4.74 32.76 -6.72
N GLY A 402 4.28 33.90 -7.24
CA GLY A 402 3.91 35.06 -6.42
C GLY A 402 5.06 35.59 -5.55
N GLY A 403 6.30 35.49 -6.04
CA GLY A 403 7.51 35.94 -5.34
C GLY A 403 8.09 34.93 -4.34
N HIS A 404 7.38 33.86 -3.98
CA HIS A 404 7.83 32.80 -3.07
C HIS A 404 8.40 31.60 -3.83
N ASP A 405 9.45 30.97 -3.30
CA ASP A 405 9.98 29.72 -3.86
C ASP A 405 8.95 28.60 -3.68
N VAL A 406 8.73 27.80 -4.73
CA VAL A 406 7.78 26.67 -4.66
C VAL A 406 8.14 25.67 -3.54
N LYS A 407 9.40 25.61 -3.13
CA LYS A 407 9.88 24.76 -2.03
C LYS A 407 9.41 25.24 -0.64
N GLU A 408 8.99 26.49 -0.52
CA GLU A 408 8.48 27.05 0.74
C GLU A 408 7.03 26.64 1.02
N PHE A 409 6.28 26.24 0.00
CA PHE A 409 4.87 25.85 0.12
C PHE A 409 4.69 24.41 0.56
N THR A 410 3.58 24.11 1.27
CA THR A 410 3.02 22.77 1.23
C THR A 410 2.43 22.48 -0.15
N CYS A 411 2.38 21.20 -0.56
CA CYS A 411 1.78 20.83 -1.85
C CYS A 411 0.34 21.35 -1.99
N ASP A 412 -0.46 21.22 -0.94
CA ASP A 412 -1.86 21.66 -0.95
C ASP A 412 -1.97 23.19 -1.10
N SER A 413 -1.10 23.97 -0.42
CA SER A 413 -1.11 25.44 -0.50
C SER A 413 -0.70 25.93 -1.90
N LEU A 414 0.33 25.33 -2.51
CA LEU A 414 0.72 25.67 -3.88
C LEU A 414 -0.35 25.29 -4.90
N LEU A 415 -0.78 24.03 -4.84
CA LEU A 415 -1.74 23.47 -5.80
C LEU A 415 -3.14 24.06 -5.65
N SER A 416 -3.52 24.66 -4.50
CA SER A 416 -4.78 25.42 -4.41
C SER A 416 -4.83 26.58 -5.39
N ASN A 417 -3.69 27.18 -5.72
CA ASN A 417 -3.54 28.29 -6.66
C ASN A 417 -3.35 27.88 -8.13
N ILE A 418 -3.21 26.58 -8.41
CA ILE A 418 -2.90 26.06 -9.76
C ILE A 418 -3.97 25.06 -10.20
N SER A 419 -4.56 25.24 -11.38
CA SER A 419 -5.34 24.21 -12.06
C SER A 419 -4.58 23.69 -13.27
N MET A 420 -4.57 22.36 -13.45
CA MET A 420 -3.94 21.71 -14.59
C MET A 420 -4.99 20.97 -15.44
N VAL A 421 -4.88 21.17 -16.75
CA VAL A 421 -5.60 20.37 -17.75
C VAL A 421 -4.57 19.56 -18.52
N PHE A 422 -4.55 18.25 -18.28
CA PHE A 422 -3.57 17.34 -18.86
C PHE A 422 -3.94 16.93 -20.28
N GLN A 423 -2.93 16.58 -21.09
CA GLN A 423 -3.10 16.00 -22.42
C GLN A 423 -3.90 14.70 -22.37
N ASN A 424 -3.52 13.80 -21.46
CA ASN A 424 -4.20 12.54 -21.23
C ASN A 424 -5.15 12.69 -20.03
N VAL A 425 -6.43 12.90 -20.31
CA VAL A 425 -7.44 13.06 -19.26
C VAL A 425 -7.74 11.72 -18.59
N TYR A 426 -7.61 11.70 -17.28
CA TYR A 426 -8.06 10.59 -16.45
C TYR A 426 -9.36 10.95 -15.72
N LEU A 427 -10.38 10.09 -15.89
CA LEU A 427 -11.64 10.16 -15.15
C LEU A 427 -11.73 8.95 -14.23
N PHE A 428 -12.14 9.21 -12.99
CA PHE A 428 -12.32 8.16 -11.99
C PHE A 428 -13.58 7.34 -12.29
N HIS A 429 -13.56 6.06 -11.89
CA HIS A 429 -14.74 5.22 -11.90
C HIS A 429 -15.74 5.71 -10.83
N ASP A 430 -16.52 6.71 -11.20
CA ASP A 430 -17.48 7.40 -10.34
C ASP A 430 -18.50 8.13 -11.22
N THR A 431 -19.46 8.79 -10.61
CA THR A 431 -20.43 9.60 -11.33
C THR A 431 -19.77 10.77 -12.07
N VAL A 432 -20.42 11.30 -13.11
CA VAL A 432 -19.99 12.54 -13.79
C VAL A 432 -19.94 13.69 -12.78
N ARG A 433 -20.94 13.79 -11.89
CA ARG A 433 -21.00 14.75 -10.77
C ARG A 433 -19.70 14.74 -9.96
N ASN A 434 -19.32 13.60 -9.42
CA ASN A 434 -18.15 13.45 -8.58
C ASN A 434 -16.85 13.74 -9.35
N ASN A 435 -16.79 13.36 -10.62
CA ASN A 435 -15.66 13.69 -11.49
C ASN A 435 -15.50 15.20 -11.70
N ILE A 436 -16.57 15.97 -11.83
CA ILE A 436 -16.50 17.44 -11.94
C ILE A 436 -16.18 18.07 -10.58
N CYS A 437 -16.89 17.64 -9.51
CA CYS A 437 -16.69 18.15 -8.16
C CYS A 437 -15.33 17.78 -7.55
N PHE A 438 -14.54 16.93 -8.20
CA PHE A 438 -13.16 16.62 -7.76
C PHE A 438 -12.30 17.89 -7.60
N GLY A 439 -12.55 18.94 -8.40
CA GLY A 439 -11.86 20.23 -8.28
C GLY A 439 -12.26 21.05 -7.05
N LYS A 440 -13.51 20.88 -6.56
CA LYS A 440 -14.10 21.55 -5.39
C LYS A 440 -15.18 20.65 -4.79
N PRO A 441 -14.81 19.76 -3.82
CA PRO A 441 -15.74 18.76 -3.26
C PRO A 441 -17.00 19.35 -2.62
N ASP A 442 -16.90 20.54 -2.04
CA ASP A 442 -18.00 21.23 -1.34
C ASP A 442 -18.84 22.12 -2.28
N ALA A 443 -18.68 21.99 -3.60
CA ALA A 443 -19.42 22.77 -4.57
C ALA A 443 -20.92 22.43 -4.52
N THR A 444 -21.75 23.48 -4.62
CA THR A 444 -23.19 23.31 -4.77
C THR A 444 -23.55 22.75 -6.15
N GLU A 445 -24.72 22.15 -6.28
CA GLU A 445 -25.21 21.66 -7.57
C GLU A 445 -25.28 22.78 -8.62
N ALA A 446 -25.65 23.98 -8.21
CA ALA A 446 -25.72 25.14 -9.10
C ALA A 446 -24.34 25.53 -9.64
N GLU A 447 -23.30 25.57 -8.79
CA GLU A 447 -21.92 25.86 -9.20
C GLU A 447 -21.40 24.79 -10.16
N MET A 448 -21.66 23.51 -9.88
CA MET A 448 -21.25 22.39 -10.72
C MET A 448 -21.90 22.47 -12.10
N VAL A 449 -23.23 22.72 -12.17
CA VAL A 449 -23.96 22.83 -13.44
C VAL A 449 -23.49 24.06 -14.22
N GLU A 450 -23.20 25.18 -13.56
CA GLU A 450 -22.65 26.38 -14.21
C GLU A 450 -21.26 26.09 -14.79
N ALA A 451 -20.37 25.43 -14.06
CA ALA A 451 -19.07 25.01 -14.56
C ALA A 451 -19.20 24.07 -15.78
N ALA A 452 -20.13 23.14 -15.73
CA ALA A 452 -20.40 22.21 -16.83
C ALA A 452 -20.92 22.93 -18.08
N LYS A 453 -21.76 23.96 -17.92
CA LYS A 453 -22.24 24.80 -19.03
C LYS A 453 -21.11 25.62 -19.66
N LYS A 454 -20.26 26.26 -18.83
CA LYS A 454 -19.08 27.00 -19.30
C LYS A 454 -18.09 26.08 -20.02
N ALA A 455 -17.97 24.84 -19.61
CA ALA A 455 -17.13 23.82 -20.26
C ALA A 455 -17.79 23.14 -21.46
N CYS A 456 -18.97 23.58 -21.90
CA CYS A 456 -19.74 23.00 -23.01
C CYS A 456 -19.97 21.49 -22.86
N CYS A 457 -20.15 21.00 -21.60
CA CYS A 457 -20.38 19.59 -21.33
C CYS A 457 -21.79 19.27 -20.79
N HIS A 458 -22.58 20.28 -20.40
CA HIS A 458 -23.92 20.11 -19.84
C HIS A 458 -24.85 19.29 -20.75
N ASP A 459 -24.92 19.64 -22.04
CA ASP A 459 -25.90 19.07 -22.95
C ASP A 459 -25.65 17.58 -23.21
N PHE A 460 -24.39 17.17 -23.43
CA PHE A 460 -24.09 15.76 -23.61
C PHE A 460 -24.25 14.96 -22.28
N ILE A 461 -23.97 15.59 -21.13
CA ILE A 461 -24.19 14.95 -19.83
C ILE A 461 -25.69 14.67 -19.62
N MET A 462 -26.54 15.64 -19.94
CA MET A 462 -28.01 15.46 -19.85
C MET A 462 -28.56 14.45 -20.85
N ALA A 463 -27.84 14.13 -21.91
CA ALA A 463 -28.18 13.06 -22.84
C ALA A 463 -27.77 11.67 -22.38
N LEU A 464 -26.96 11.56 -21.31
CA LEU A 464 -26.63 10.27 -20.68
C LEU A 464 -27.83 9.69 -19.92
N PRO A 465 -27.91 8.35 -19.73
CA PRO A 465 -29.07 7.70 -19.12
C PRO A 465 -29.50 8.25 -17.76
N GLU A 466 -28.55 8.62 -16.91
CA GLU A 466 -28.78 9.16 -15.56
C GLU A 466 -28.22 10.60 -15.40
N GLY A 467 -27.94 11.28 -16.50
CA GLY A 467 -27.39 12.64 -16.49
C GLY A 467 -26.09 12.73 -15.69
N TYR A 468 -26.02 13.67 -14.74
CA TYR A 468 -24.85 13.86 -13.86
C TYR A 468 -24.56 12.69 -12.93
N ASP A 469 -25.54 11.84 -12.65
CA ASP A 469 -25.38 10.68 -11.78
C ASP A 469 -24.97 9.41 -12.55
N THR A 470 -24.79 9.52 -13.88
CA THR A 470 -24.25 8.44 -14.70
C THR A 470 -22.84 8.08 -14.23
N VAL A 471 -22.63 6.79 -13.91
CA VAL A 471 -21.31 6.26 -13.51
C VAL A 471 -20.44 6.05 -14.75
N ILE A 472 -19.28 6.66 -14.75
CA ILE A 472 -18.28 6.56 -15.80
C ILE A 472 -17.35 5.37 -15.48
N GLY A 473 -17.07 4.53 -16.48
CA GLY A 473 -16.08 3.45 -16.34
C GLY A 473 -14.66 3.97 -16.12
N GLU A 474 -13.78 3.09 -15.65
CA GLU A 474 -12.36 3.41 -15.39
C GLU A 474 -11.70 4.09 -16.60
N GLY A 475 -11.00 5.21 -16.35
CA GLY A 475 -10.38 6.01 -17.39
C GLY A 475 -11.37 6.66 -18.37
N GLY A 476 -12.67 6.68 -18.05
CA GLY A 476 -13.71 7.27 -18.91
C GLY A 476 -14.05 6.41 -20.14
N GLY A 477 -13.93 5.08 -20.04
CA GLY A 477 -14.06 4.15 -21.18
C GLY A 477 -15.33 4.28 -22.02
N SER A 478 -16.40 4.87 -21.47
CA SER A 478 -17.68 5.09 -22.14
C SER A 478 -17.81 6.45 -22.86
N LEU A 479 -16.83 7.35 -22.70
CA LEU A 479 -16.86 8.71 -23.26
C LEU A 479 -15.83 8.89 -24.38
N SER A 480 -16.16 9.75 -25.35
CA SER A 480 -15.22 10.20 -26.39
C SER A 480 -14.06 11.02 -25.79
N GLY A 481 -12.96 11.16 -26.52
CA GLY A 481 -11.82 11.97 -26.09
C GLY A 481 -12.21 13.44 -25.82
N GLY A 482 -13.05 14.02 -26.67
CA GLY A 482 -13.53 15.39 -26.50
C GLY A 482 -14.47 15.59 -25.31
N GLU A 483 -15.32 14.62 -24.98
CA GLU A 483 -16.17 14.64 -23.80
C GLU A 483 -15.36 14.57 -22.51
N LYS A 484 -14.36 13.66 -22.45
CA LYS A 484 -13.41 13.58 -21.33
C LYS A 484 -12.69 14.90 -21.10
N GLN A 485 -12.22 15.52 -22.18
CA GLN A 485 -11.50 16.80 -22.13
C GLN A 485 -12.39 17.91 -21.56
N ARG A 486 -13.65 18.02 -22.03
CA ARG A 486 -14.59 19.01 -21.51
C ARG A 486 -14.93 18.79 -20.02
N ILE A 487 -15.06 17.55 -19.57
CA ILE A 487 -15.22 17.25 -18.12
C ILE A 487 -13.98 17.71 -17.34
N SER A 488 -12.77 17.48 -17.86
CA SER A 488 -11.53 17.96 -17.22
C SER A 488 -11.47 19.49 -17.15
N ILE A 489 -11.94 20.18 -18.20
CA ILE A 489 -12.05 21.64 -18.21
C ILE A 489 -13.11 22.11 -17.20
N ALA A 490 -14.27 21.44 -17.10
CA ALA A 490 -15.29 21.73 -16.09
C ALA A 490 -14.73 21.62 -14.66
N ARG A 491 -13.93 20.60 -14.42
CA ARG A 491 -13.20 20.41 -13.15
C ARG A 491 -12.28 21.60 -12.82
N ALA A 492 -11.57 22.10 -13.84
CA ALA A 492 -10.67 23.26 -13.68
C ALA A 492 -11.45 24.59 -13.51
N ILE A 493 -12.57 24.77 -14.22
CA ILE A 493 -13.46 25.93 -14.05
C ILE A 493 -14.05 25.96 -12.64
N LEU A 494 -14.54 24.82 -12.15
CA LEU A 494 -15.16 24.71 -10.82
C LEU A 494 -14.15 24.99 -9.70
N LYS A 495 -12.89 24.57 -9.86
CA LYS A 495 -11.79 24.86 -8.92
C LYS A 495 -11.47 26.35 -8.86
N ASP A 496 -11.59 27.06 -9.97
CA ASP A 496 -11.40 28.50 -10.11
C ASP A 496 -10.03 29.03 -9.64
N ALA A 497 -8.96 28.25 -9.85
CA ALA A 497 -7.61 28.66 -9.49
C ALA A 497 -7.11 29.84 -10.35
N PRO A 498 -6.29 30.75 -9.79
CA PRO A 498 -5.76 31.92 -10.50
C PRO A 498 -4.69 31.62 -11.55
N ILE A 499 -4.01 30.48 -11.45
CA ILE A 499 -3.00 30.01 -12.40
C ILE A 499 -3.53 28.77 -13.12
N ILE A 500 -3.52 28.77 -14.46
CA ILE A 500 -3.95 27.67 -15.28
C ILE A 500 -2.78 27.14 -16.11
N ILE A 501 -2.53 25.84 -16.03
CA ILE A 501 -1.55 25.14 -16.86
C ILE A 501 -2.30 24.23 -17.82
N LEU A 502 -2.13 24.45 -19.13
CA LEU A 502 -2.74 23.67 -20.20
C LEU A 502 -1.67 22.86 -20.93
N ASP A 503 -1.71 21.54 -20.80
CA ASP A 503 -0.81 20.65 -21.54
C ASP A 503 -1.57 20.03 -22.71
N GLU A 504 -1.36 20.58 -23.92
CA GLU A 504 -1.88 20.09 -25.22
C GLU A 504 -3.37 19.68 -25.22
N ALA A 505 -4.23 20.51 -24.64
CA ALA A 505 -5.63 20.20 -24.35
C ALA A 505 -6.53 19.84 -25.58
N THR A 506 -6.00 19.86 -26.80
CA THR A 506 -6.80 19.67 -28.05
C THR A 506 -6.21 18.66 -29.03
N ALA A 507 -5.19 17.88 -28.62
CA ALA A 507 -4.63 16.84 -29.48
C ALA A 507 -5.62 15.68 -29.68
N SER A 508 -5.81 15.24 -30.92
CA SER A 508 -6.58 14.03 -31.30
C SER A 508 -8.12 14.11 -31.12
N VAL A 509 -8.72 15.29 -31.26
CA VAL A 509 -10.16 15.49 -31.17
C VAL A 509 -10.73 15.84 -32.58
N ASP A 510 -11.94 15.38 -32.87
CA ASP A 510 -12.65 15.72 -34.08
C ASP A 510 -13.01 17.22 -34.17
N PRO A 511 -13.18 17.83 -35.38
CA PRO A 511 -13.33 19.26 -35.54
C PRO A 511 -14.52 19.88 -34.80
N GLU A 512 -15.62 19.15 -34.63
CA GLU A 512 -16.81 19.64 -33.93
C GLU A 512 -16.57 19.77 -32.42
N ASN A 513 -16.00 18.77 -31.82
CA ASN A 513 -15.59 18.79 -30.40
C ASN A 513 -14.46 19.79 -30.14
N GLU A 514 -13.59 20.01 -31.13
CA GLU A 514 -12.52 21.00 -31.02
C GLU A 514 -13.07 22.42 -30.78
N HIS A 515 -14.08 22.85 -31.51
CA HIS A 515 -14.69 24.18 -31.34
C HIS A 515 -15.28 24.33 -29.92
N LEU A 516 -15.95 23.29 -29.41
CA LEU A 516 -16.51 23.29 -28.05
C LEU A 516 -15.41 23.36 -26.99
N ILE A 517 -14.30 22.63 -27.17
CA ILE A 517 -13.14 22.68 -26.27
C ILE A 517 -12.49 24.06 -26.29
N GLN A 518 -12.31 24.69 -27.45
CA GLN A 518 -11.76 26.04 -27.55
C GLN A 518 -12.66 27.08 -26.84
N THR A 519 -13.98 26.95 -26.97
CA THR A 519 -14.94 27.78 -26.25
C THR A 519 -14.79 27.58 -24.72
N ALA A 520 -14.69 26.34 -24.25
CA ALA A 520 -14.50 26.00 -22.85
C ALA A 520 -13.16 26.53 -22.28
N ILE A 521 -12.08 26.43 -23.07
CA ILE A 521 -10.77 27.00 -22.72
C ILE A 521 -10.85 28.53 -22.61
N SER A 522 -11.53 29.19 -23.57
CA SER A 522 -11.72 30.65 -23.53
C SER A 522 -12.45 31.12 -22.27
N GLU A 523 -13.45 30.36 -21.81
CA GLU A 523 -14.13 30.64 -20.53
C GLU A 523 -13.20 30.38 -19.30
N LEU A 524 -12.42 29.28 -19.32
CA LEU A 524 -11.50 28.95 -18.26
C LEU A 524 -10.40 30.00 -18.03
N THR A 525 -9.95 30.63 -19.13
CA THR A 525 -8.74 31.48 -19.12
C THR A 525 -9.02 32.96 -18.77
N LYS A 526 -10.29 33.38 -18.66
CA LYS A 526 -10.64 34.78 -18.38
C LYS A 526 -10.06 35.27 -17.05
N GLY A 527 -9.21 36.34 -17.15
CA GLY A 527 -8.68 37.02 -15.96
C GLY A 527 -7.70 36.18 -15.12
N LYS A 528 -7.00 35.24 -15.74
CA LYS A 528 -6.08 34.32 -15.07
C LYS A 528 -4.68 34.34 -15.69
N THR A 529 -3.69 33.85 -14.95
CA THR A 529 -2.33 33.62 -15.48
C THR A 529 -2.30 32.26 -16.17
N ILE A 530 -1.94 32.23 -17.45
CA ILE A 530 -2.02 31.05 -18.29
C ILE A 530 -0.65 30.61 -18.76
N VAL A 531 -0.34 29.34 -18.53
CA VAL A 531 0.82 28.65 -19.11
C VAL A 531 0.31 27.55 -20.02
N THR A 532 0.53 27.66 -21.32
CA THR A 532 0.05 26.65 -22.26
C THR A 532 1.19 26.03 -23.06
N ILE A 533 1.24 24.69 -23.08
CA ILE A 533 2.05 23.97 -24.07
C ILE A 533 1.23 23.92 -25.34
N ALA A 534 1.62 24.74 -26.31
CA ALA A 534 0.81 24.94 -27.51
C ALA A 534 1.39 24.16 -28.69
N HIS A 535 0.52 23.37 -29.32
CA HIS A 535 0.80 22.68 -30.58
C HIS A 535 -0.03 23.22 -31.75
N ARG A 536 -0.93 24.18 -31.51
CA ARG A 536 -1.78 24.79 -32.54
C ARG A 536 -1.44 26.26 -32.74
N LEU A 537 -1.34 26.64 -34.00
CA LEU A 537 -0.93 27.99 -34.40
C LEU A 537 -1.89 29.06 -33.84
N ALA A 538 -3.19 28.84 -33.91
CA ALA A 538 -4.21 29.76 -33.43
C ALA A 538 -4.07 30.11 -31.93
N THR A 539 -3.68 29.16 -31.10
CA THR A 539 -3.44 29.39 -29.66
C THR A 539 -2.15 30.18 -29.43
N ILE A 540 -1.13 29.91 -30.25
CA ILE A 540 0.19 30.56 -30.14
C ILE A 540 0.12 32.02 -30.58
N GLU A 541 -0.62 32.30 -31.65
CA GLU A 541 -0.75 33.66 -32.22
C GLU A 541 -1.40 34.65 -31.26
N GLN A 542 -2.29 34.18 -30.40
CA GLN A 542 -3.01 35.02 -29.42
C GLN A 542 -2.28 35.15 -28.06
N ALA A 543 -1.15 34.50 -27.88
CA ALA A 543 -0.40 34.58 -26.65
C ALA A 543 0.31 35.93 -26.47
N ASP A 544 0.25 36.49 -25.25
CA ASP A 544 0.96 37.71 -24.88
C ASP A 544 2.47 37.51 -24.92
N GLN A 545 2.91 36.30 -24.63
CA GLN A 545 4.32 35.89 -24.64
C GLN A 545 4.47 34.48 -25.19
N ILE A 546 5.50 34.25 -25.98
CA ILE A 546 5.90 32.96 -26.49
C ILE A 546 7.31 32.66 -25.99
N LEU A 547 7.50 31.47 -25.40
CA LEU A 547 8.79 30.93 -24.99
C LEU A 547 9.14 29.75 -25.89
N VAL A 548 10.23 29.86 -26.64
CA VAL A 548 10.71 28.79 -27.51
C VAL A 548 11.74 27.97 -26.76
N VAL A 549 11.42 26.72 -26.49
CA VAL A 549 12.29 25.79 -25.74
C VAL A 549 12.92 24.81 -26.74
N ASP A 550 14.25 24.76 -26.76
CA ASP A 550 15.04 23.82 -27.55
C ASP A 550 16.19 23.28 -26.72
N ASP A 551 16.37 21.96 -26.72
CA ASP A 551 17.41 21.26 -25.96
C ASP A 551 17.54 21.75 -24.49
N GLY A 552 16.40 21.88 -23.81
CA GLY A 552 16.36 22.26 -22.39
C GLY A 552 16.66 23.75 -22.09
N GLN A 553 16.72 24.62 -23.09
CA GLN A 553 17.01 26.04 -22.93
C GLN A 553 15.92 26.88 -23.60
N ILE A 554 15.73 28.12 -23.11
CA ILE A 554 14.88 29.11 -23.78
C ILE A 554 15.72 29.84 -24.81
N VAL A 555 15.51 29.49 -26.09
CA VAL A 555 16.30 30.02 -27.21
C VAL A 555 15.73 31.30 -27.80
N GLN A 556 14.41 31.50 -27.71
CA GLN A 556 13.74 32.74 -28.17
C GLN A 556 12.59 33.10 -27.24
N ARG A 557 12.30 34.40 -27.11
CA ARG A 557 11.19 34.96 -26.34
C ARG A 557 10.63 36.17 -27.06
N GLY A 558 9.32 36.33 -27.11
CA GLY A 558 8.65 37.49 -27.70
C GLY A 558 7.20 37.21 -28.02
N THR A 559 6.55 38.13 -28.73
CA THR A 559 5.20 37.95 -29.31
C THR A 559 5.28 37.20 -30.65
N HIS A 560 4.17 36.68 -31.12
CA HIS A 560 4.08 36.05 -32.47
C HIS A 560 4.66 36.96 -33.56
N ARG A 561 4.28 38.24 -33.55
CA ARG A 561 4.72 39.21 -34.58
C ARG A 561 6.22 39.44 -34.57
N GLU A 562 6.81 39.54 -33.39
CA GLU A 562 8.25 39.72 -33.21
C GLU A 562 9.04 38.50 -33.66
N LEU A 563 8.60 37.30 -33.25
CA LEU A 563 9.31 36.07 -33.50
C LEU A 563 9.22 35.57 -34.96
N VAL A 564 8.11 35.81 -35.65
CA VAL A 564 8.00 35.47 -37.08
C VAL A 564 8.85 36.38 -37.94
N ALA A 565 9.09 37.65 -37.53
CA ALA A 565 9.89 38.59 -38.26
C ALA A 565 11.42 38.27 -38.23
N VAL A 566 11.86 37.43 -37.27
CA VAL A 566 13.26 37.10 -37.09
C VAL A 566 13.52 35.64 -37.50
N PRO A 567 14.53 35.35 -38.32
CA PRO A 567 14.92 33.97 -38.61
C PRO A 567 15.28 33.24 -37.32
N GLY A 568 14.74 32.03 -37.16
CA GLY A 568 15.02 31.20 -35.98
C GLY A 568 14.02 30.06 -35.81
N LYS A 569 14.21 29.29 -34.74
CA LYS A 569 13.43 28.08 -34.41
C LYS A 569 11.93 28.29 -34.41
N TYR A 570 11.46 29.46 -33.97
CA TYR A 570 10.02 29.80 -34.00
C TYR A 570 9.48 29.90 -35.42
N LYS A 571 10.18 30.59 -36.28
CA LYS A 571 9.77 30.74 -37.70
C LYS A 571 9.75 29.38 -38.39
N ASP A 572 10.78 28.59 -38.21
CA ASP A 572 10.84 27.21 -38.73
C ASP A 572 9.64 26.38 -38.25
N PHE A 573 9.30 26.50 -36.98
CA PHE A 573 8.13 25.82 -36.40
C PHE A 573 6.81 26.28 -37.03
N VAL A 574 6.62 27.58 -37.19
CA VAL A 574 5.42 28.16 -37.84
C VAL A 574 5.31 27.73 -39.30
N ASP A 575 6.41 27.79 -40.06
CA ASP A 575 6.46 27.41 -41.47
C ASP A 575 6.12 25.91 -41.66
N ILE A 576 6.63 25.03 -40.85
CA ILE A 576 6.30 23.58 -40.88
C ILE A 576 4.83 23.34 -40.54
N ARG A 577 4.28 24.05 -39.55
CA ARG A 577 2.88 23.91 -39.14
C ARG A 577 1.90 24.45 -40.14
N SER A 578 2.16 25.63 -40.71
CA SER A 578 1.31 26.22 -41.76
C SER A 578 1.24 25.34 -43.00
N GLN A 579 2.36 24.68 -43.36
CA GLN A 579 2.37 23.68 -44.43
C GLN A 579 1.52 22.47 -44.11
N SER A 580 1.58 21.97 -42.86
CA SER A 580 0.82 20.77 -42.45
C SER A 580 -0.68 21.05 -42.32
N GLU A 581 -1.10 22.25 -41.89
CA GLU A 581 -2.50 22.65 -41.80
C GLU A 581 -3.08 23.02 -43.20
N GLY A 582 -2.22 23.41 -44.14
CA GLY A 582 -2.57 23.67 -45.55
C GLY A 582 -2.74 22.39 -46.39
N TRP A 583 -2.33 21.24 -45.92
CA TRP A 583 -2.54 19.94 -46.58
C TRP A 583 -3.99 19.47 -46.41
N LYS A 584 -4.92 20.13 -47.15
CA LYS A 584 -6.23 19.53 -47.45
C LYS A 584 -5.97 18.44 -48.47
N ILE A 585 -6.28 17.22 -48.11
CA ILE A 585 -6.35 16.08 -49.04
C ILE A 585 -7.38 16.47 -50.09
N GLY A 586 -6.89 16.73 -51.33
CA GLY A 586 -7.71 16.96 -52.52
C GLY A 586 -8.44 15.68 -52.93
#